data_226f4c04dd9703f84d144f4bf70e8f13
#
_entry.id   226f4c04dd9703f84d144f4bf70e8f13
#
_cell.length_a   1.000
_cell.length_b   1.000
_cell.length_c   1.000
_cell.angle_alpha   90.00
_cell.angle_beta   90.00
_cell.angle_gamma   90.00
#
_symmetry.space_group_name_H-M   'P 1'
#
loop_
_entity.id
_entity.type
_entity.pdbx_description
1 polymer ?
#
loop_
_entity_poly.entity_id
_entity_poly.type
_entity_poly.pdbx_seq_one_letter_code
_entity_poly.pdbx_strand_id
1 'polypeptide(L)'
;MEEEVSIPGPGISLEGRLSVGAAPGGAVITHPHPLFGGDMANNVVLTAVRALAARAMSALRFNFRGVGRSTGVYGGGVDEAEDVAAALKFLKSRIPGPHYVIGYSFGAAVAGRALIQGLTADAAIFIAPPIAFMDLSFLPRVPGLRLIVVGDRDELCPLSSLKAVMTARQPLPGETRPSVRVIGGADHFFLDGEAELFQVLRDFPL
;
A
#
# COMPACT_ATOMS: atom_id res chain seq x y z
N MET A 1 -19.35 0.51 -8.81
CA MET A 1 -19.95 -0.39 -7.77
C MET A 1 -18.83 -1.33 -7.30
N GLU A 2 -18.72 -1.56 -5.98
CA GLU A 2 -17.74 -2.54 -5.45
C GLU A 2 -18.39 -3.93 -5.37
N GLU A 3 -17.68 -4.95 -5.85
CA GLU A 3 -17.99 -6.37 -5.74
C GLU A 3 -17.33 -6.95 -4.49
N GLU A 4 -18.06 -7.73 -3.68
CA GLU A 4 -17.43 -8.56 -2.64
C GLU A 4 -16.72 -9.73 -3.30
N VAL A 5 -15.46 -9.95 -2.92
CA VAL A 5 -14.65 -11.02 -3.48
C VAL A 5 -13.99 -11.84 -2.37
N SER A 6 -13.79 -13.12 -2.65
CA SER A 6 -12.96 -14.02 -1.86
C SER A 6 -11.68 -14.26 -2.65
N ILE A 7 -10.53 -13.94 -2.05
CA ILE A 7 -9.22 -14.04 -2.69
C ILE A 7 -8.54 -15.31 -2.18
N PRO A 8 -8.30 -16.31 -3.03
CA PRO A 8 -7.64 -17.54 -2.60
C PRO A 8 -6.14 -17.32 -2.40
N GLY A 9 -5.63 -17.71 -1.23
CA GLY A 9 -4.22 -17.78 -0.89
C GLY A 9 -3.80 -19.19 -0.45
N PRO A 10 -2.51 -19.43 -0.20
CA PRO A 10 -2.02 -20.73 0.26
C PRO A 10 -2.62 -21.10 1.64
N GLY A 11 -3.60 -22.01 1.66
CA GLY A 11 -4.27 -22.45 2.89
C GLY A 11 -5.19 -21.42 3.54
N ILE A 12 -5.44 -20.28 2.91
CA ILE A 12 -6.27 -19.20 3.42
C ILE A 12 -7.21 -18.65 2.35
N SER A 13 -8.22 -17.92 2.80
CA SER A 13 -9.11 -17.12 1.96
C SER A 13 -9.20 -15.71 2.53
N LEU A 14 -8.94 -14.71 1.71
CA LEU A 14 -8.96 -13.31 2.13
C LEU A 14 -10.26 -12.64 1.68
N GLU A 15 -10.84 -11.85 2.56
CA GLU A 15 -11.97 -10.99 2.26
C GLU A 15 -11.51 -9.76 1.48
N GLY A 16 -12.18 -9.44 0.38
CA GLY A 16 -11.84 -8.27 -0.41
C GLY A 16 -13.04 -7.55 -1.03
N ARG A 17 -12.77 -6.37 -1.54
CA ARG A 17 -13.68 -5.54 -2.33
C ARG A 17 -12.98 -5.10 -3.62
N LEU A 18 -13.57 -5.43 -4.76
CA LEU A 18 -13.06 -5.05 -6.08
C LEU A 18 -13.96 -3.99 -6.70
N SER A 19 -13.39 -2.85 -7.03
CA SER A 19 -13.99 -1.86 -7.91
C SER A 19 -13.36 -1.97 -9.29
N VAL A 20 -14.15 -2.21 -10.33
CA VAL A 20 -13.66 -2.27 -11.71
C VAL A 20 -13.79 -0.89 -12.34
N GLY A 21 -12.68 -0.35 -12.82
CA GLY A 21 -12.62 0.90 -13.57
C GLY A 21 -12.64 0.67 -15.08
N ALA A 22 -12.90 1.74 -15.85
CA ALA A 22 -12.89 1.69 -17.32
C ALA A 22 -11.49 1.80 -17.95
N ALA A 23 -10.53 2.38 -17.22
CA ALA A 23 -9.14 2.43 -17.65
C ALA A 23 -8.44 1.08 -17.42
N PRO A 24 -7.44 0.71 -18.24
CA PRO A 24 -6.66 -0.50 -18.03
C PRO A 24 -5.84 -0.41 -16.75
N GLY A 25 -5.65 -1.57 -16.12
CA GLY A 25 -4.86 -1.68 -14.89
C GLY A 25 -5.62 -1.40 -13.61
N GLY A 26 -4.90 -1.56 -12.50
CA GLY A 26 -5.47 -1.37 -11.18
C GLY A 26 -4.45 -1.53 -10.06
N ALA A 27 -4.87 -1.23 -8.83
CA ALA A 27 -4.01 -1.37 -7.67
C ALA A 27 -4.61 -2.28 -6.60
N VAL A 28 -3.74 -3.04 -5.95
CA VAL A 28 -4.01 -3.66 -4.65
C VAL A 28 -3.71 -2.62 -3.57
N ILE A 29 -4.61 -2.47 -2.61
CA ILE A 29 -4.47 -1.52 -1.51
C ILE A 29 -4.44 -2.30 -0.19
N THR A 30 -3.38 -2.09 0.60
CA THR A 30 -3.17 -2.77 1.87
C THR A 30 -3.41 -1.83 3.05
N HIS A 31 -4.06 -2.36 4.09
CA HIS A 31 -4.52 -1.60 5.26
C HIS A 31 -3.46 -1.51 6.38
N PRO A 32 -3.67 -0.63 7.39
CA PRO A 32 -2.76 -0.49 8.51
C PRO A 32 -2.79 -1.70 9.45
N HIS A 33 -2.12 -1.60 10.60
CA HIS A 33 -1.81 -2.74 11.47
C HIS A 33 -3.06 -3.46 12.00
N PRO A 34 -3.20 -4.78 11.75
CA PRO A 34 -4.37 -5.58 12.15
C PRO A 34 -4.70 -5.48 13.63
N LEU A 35 -3.70 -5.63 14.49
CA LEU A 35 -3.89 -5.64 15.95
C LEU A 35 -4.24 -4.26 16.55
N PHE A 36 -4.16 -3.19 15.76
CA PHE A 36 -4.56 -1.83 16.14
C PHE A 36 -5.84 -1.38 15.43
N GLY A 37 -6.68 -2.34 15.06
CA GLY A 37 -7.98 -2.05 14.41
C GLY A 37 -7.88 -1.72 12.92
N GLY A 38 -6.75 -2.03 12.29
CA GLY A 38 -6.59 -1.87 10.84
C GLY A 38 -7.43 -2.87 10.06
N ASP A 39 -8.17 -2.37 9.08
CA ASP A 39 -8.94 -3.16 8.12
C ASP A 39 -9.05 -2.43 6.78
N MET A 40 -9.65 -3.09 5.79
CA MET A 40 -9.82 -2.54 4.45
C MET A 40 -10.83 -1.38 4.36
N ALA A 41 -11.57 -1.06 5.43
CA ALA A 41 -12.48 0.08 5.50
C ALA A 41 -11.85 1.34 6.12
N ASN A 42 -10.55 1.27 6.46
CA ASN A 42 -9.81 2.41 6.98
C ASN A 42 -9.89 3.62 6.03
N ASN A 43 -9.95 4.84 6.59
CA ASN A 43 -10.11 6.10 5.85
C ASN A 43 -9.04 6.32 4.76
N VAL A 44 -7.77 6.01 5.03
CA VAL A 44 -6.66 6.17 4.06
C VAL A 44 -6.80 5.15 2.92
N VAL A 45 -7.19 3.91 3.22
CA VAL A 45 -7.49 2.88 2.21
C VAL A 45 -8.63 3.35 1.30
N LEU A 46 -9.72 3.87 1.88
CA LEU A 46 -10.85 4.38 1.12
C LEU A 46 -10.50 5.62 0.30
N THR A 47 -9.60 6.46 0.80
CA THR A 47 -9.07 7.62 0.06
C THR A 47 -8.28 7.17 -1.17
N ALA A 48 -7.46 6.12 -1.05
CA ALA A 48 -6.76 5.54 -2.19
C ALA A 48 -7.73 4.93 -3.22
N VAL A 49 -8.79 4.23 -2.77
CA VAL A 49 -9.85 3.73 -3.67
C VAL A 49 -10.51 4.88 -4.44
N ARG A 50 -10.89 5.96 -3.75
CA ARG A 50 -11.50 7.15 -4.39
C ARG A 50 -10.56 7.80 -5.41
N ALA A 51 -9.26 7.88 -5.10
CA ALA A 51 -8.27 8.45 -6.02
C ALA A 51 -8.12 7.60 -7.30
N LEU A 52 -8.10 6.28 -7.19
CA LEU A 52 -8.09 5.37 -8.33
C LEU A 52 -9.38 5.47 -9.14
N ALA A 53 -10.54 5.52 -8.48
CA ALA A 53 -11.83 5.69 -9.15
C ALA A 53 -11.92 6.99 -9.95
N ALA A 54 -11.36 8.10 -9.44
CA ALA A 54 -11.28 9.37 -10.15
C ALA A 54 -10.40 9.30 -11.43
N ARG A 55 -9.53 8.28 -11.52
CA ARG A 55 -8.71 7.95 -12.70
C ARG A 55 -9.34 6.87 -13.57
N ALA A 56 -10.57 6.45 -13.26
CA ALA A 56 -11.23 5.31 -13.86
C ALA A 56 -10.42 3.99 -13.76
N MET A 57 -9.51 3.86 -12.79
CA MET A 57 -8.68 2.67 -12.55
C MET A 57 -9.37 1.70 -11.59
N SER A 58 -9.06 0.42 -11.73
CA SER A 58 -9.56 -0.61 -10.83
C SER A 58 -8.83 -0.58 -9.48
N ALA A 59 -9.57 -0.92 -8.41
CA ALA A 59 -9.04 -0.97 -7.05
C ALA A 59 -9.47 -2.26 -6.35
N LEU A 60 -8.52 -2.98 -5.79
CA LEU A 60 -8.75 -4.13 -4.92
C LEU A 60 -8.24 -3.79 -3.53
N ARG A 61 -9.15 -3.61 -2.56
CA ARG A 61 -8.84 -3.54 -1.14
C ARG A 61 -9.22 -4.85 -0.47
N PHE A 62 -8.43 -5.30 0.49
CA PHE A 62 -8.68 -6.58 1.15
C PHE A 62 -8.27 -6.53 2.62
N ASN A 63 -8.80 -7.45 3.41
CA ASN A 63 -8.39 -7.69 4.78
C ASN A 63 -7.26 -8.71 4.82
N PHE A 64 -6.16 -8.38 5.52
CA PHE A 64 -5.11 -9.35 5.81
C PHE A 64 -5.64 -10.55 6.59
N ARG A 65 -4.88 -11.65 6.59
CA ARG A 65 -5.19 -12.86 7.37
C ARG A 65 -5.57 -12.52 8.82
N GLY A 66 -6.63 -13.17 9.33
CA GLY A 66 -7.13 -12.95 10.70
C GLY A 66 -7.94 -11.67 10.90
N VAL A 67 -8.20 -10.86 9.85
CA VAL A 67 -9.03 -9.64 9.91
C VAL A 67 -10.36 -9.86 9.22
N GLY A 68 -11.45 -9.41 9.84
CA GLY A 68 -12.80 -9.51 9.27
C GLY A 68 -13.16 -10.96 8.95
N ARG A 69 -13.52 -11.25 7.70
CA ARG A 69 -13.83 -12.59 7.22
C ARG A 69 -12.63 -13.31 6.58
N SER A 70 -11.45 -12.72 6.59
CA SER A 70 -10.23 -13.39 6.16
C SER A 70 -9.86 -14.51 7.14
N THR A 71 -9.58 -15.70 6.61
CA THR A 71 -9.13 -16.83 7.42
C THR A 71 -7.65 -16.68 7.82
N GLY A 72 -7.14 -17.61 8.62
CA GLY A 72 -5.78 -17.57 9.13
C GLY A 72 -5.64 -16.72 10.38
N VAL A 73 -4.40 -16.45 10.76
CA VAL A 73 -4.04 -15.66 11.95
C VAL A 73 -2.94 -14.67 11.59
N TYR A 74 -2.85 -13.57 12.34
CA TYR A 74 -1.79 -12.57 12.18
C TYR A 74 -0.40 -13.22 12.30
N GLY A 75 0.43 -13.01 11.28
CA GLY A 75 1.76 -13.61 11.10
C GLY A 75 2.94 -12.67 11.37
N GLY A 76 2.72 -11.59 12.16
CA GLY A 76 3.79 -10.66 12.54
C GLY A 76 4.32 -9.78 11.39
N GLY A 77 3.59 -9.61 10.31
CA GLY A 77 4.01 -8.88 9.12
C GLY A 77 4.95 -9.67 8.22
N VAL A 78 5.09 -10.98 8.45
CA VAL A 78 5.89 -11.90 7.61
C VAL A 78 4.97 -12.65 6.67
N ASP A 79 4.02 -13.37 7.21
CA ASP A 79 3.09 -14.19 6.43
C ASP A 79 2.12 -13.32 5.60
N GLU A 80 1.86 -12.10 6.02
CA GLU A 80 1.02 -11.14 5.30
C GLU A 80 1.62 -10.74 3.93
N ALA A 81 2.91 -10.96 3.71
CA ALA A 81 3.53 -10.77 2.39
C ALA A 81 2.92 -11.73 1.33
N GLU A 82 2.54 -12.95 1.74
CA GLU A 82 1.84 -13.88 0.87
C GLU A 82 0.42 -13.40 0.55
N ASP A 83 -0.24 -12.69 1.49
CA ASP A 83 -1.57 -12.12 1.27
C ASP A 83 -1.52 -11.04 0.18
N VAL A 84 -0.49 -10.18 0.21
CA VAL A 84 -0.27 -9.18 -0.84
C VAL A 84 -0.04 -9.87 -2.20
N ALA A 85 0.76 -10.94 -2.22
CA ALA A 85 1.01 -11.71 -3.44
C ALA A 85 -0.26 -12.36 -3.98
N ALA A 86 -1.09 -12.95 -3.10
CA ALA A 86 -2.38 -13.55 -3.46
C ALA A 86 -3.34 -12.48 -4.02
N ALA A 87 -3.45 -11.33 -3.37
CA ALA A 87 -4.30 -10.23 -3.80
C ALA A 87 -3.84 -9.68 -5.16
N LEU A 88 -2.55 -9.49 -5.37
CA LEU A 88 -2.04 -9.01 -6.65
C LEU A 88 -2.23 -10.04 -7.77
N LYS A 89 -2.03 -11.33 -7.49
CA LYS A 89 -2.32 -12.41 -8.44
C LYS A 89 -3.81 -12.45 -8.81
N PHE A 90 -4.69 -12.28 -7.83
CA PHE A 90 -6.13 -12.20 -8.07
C PHE A 90 -6.49 -11.00 -8.95
N LEU A 91 -5.97 -9.80 -8.65
CA LEU A 91 -6.20 -8.62 -9.46
C LEU A 91 -5.73 -8.82 -10.90
N LYS A 92 -4.52 -9.36 -11.10
CA LYS A 92 -3.95 -9.67 -12.43
C LYS A 92 -4.82 -10.64 -13.23
N SER A 93 -5.51 -11.57 -12.58
CA SER A 93 -6.41 -12.52 -13.25
C SER A 93 -7.74 -11.89 -13.70
N ARG A 94 -8.12 -10.75 -13.14
CA ARG A 94 -9.42 -10.09 -13.36
C ARG A 94 -9.32 -8.83 -14.21
N ILE A 95 -8.22 -8.13 -14.11
CA ILE A 95 -8.04 -6.80 -14.69
C ILE A 95 -6.81 -6.83 -15.62
N PRO A 96 -6.94 -6.55 -16.91
CA PRO A 96 -5.81 -6.42 -17.82
C PRO A 96 -5.10 -5.08 -17.64
N GLY A 97 -3.79 -5.03 -17.93
CA GLY A 97 -2.98 -3.80 -17.93
C GLY A 97 -1.96 -3.74 -16.79
N PRO A 98 -1.42 -2.55 -16.49
CA PRO A 98 -0.44 -2.39 -15.43
C PRO A 98 -1.05 -2.56 -14.05
N HIS A 99 -0.26 -3.14 -13.11
CA HIS A 99 -0.72 -3.46 -11.77
C HIS A 99 0.17 -2.83 -10.71
N TYR A 100 -0.46 -2.16 -9.76
CA TYR A 100 0.20 -1.36 -8.73
C TYR A 100 -0.07 -1.92 -7.34
N VAL A 101 0.78 -1.54 -6.39
CA VAL A 101 0.56 -1.80 -4.97
C VAL A 101 0.58 -0.47 -4.23
N ILE A 102 -0.48 -0.19 -3.47
CA ILE A 102 -0.57 0.98 -2.59
C ILE A 102 -0.62 0.46 -1.15
N GLY A 103 0.43 0.73 -0.39
CA GLY A 103 0.50 0.29 1.01
C GLY A 103 0.36 1.45 1.98
N TYR A 104 -0.47 1.27 3.02
CA TYR A 104 -0.57 2.24 4.10
C TYR A 104 -0.03 1.67 5.42
N SER A 105 0.85 2.42 6.08
CA SER A 105 1.40 2.09 7.40
C SER A 105 2.00 0.66 7.42
N PHE A 106 1.52 -0.22 8.27
CA PHE A 106 1.88 -1.65 8.28
C PHE A 106 1.77 -2.28 6.88
N GLY A 107 0.70 -1.97 6.13
CA GLY A 107 0.53 -2.44 4.77
C GLY A 107 1.66 -2.01 3.83
N ALA A 108 2.25 -0.83 4.03
CA ALA A 108 3.43 -0.40 3.26
C ALA A 108 4.66 -1.25 3.60
N ALA A 109 4.86 -1.57 4.89
CA ALA A 109 5.96 -2.43 5.33
C ALA A 109 5.85 -3.85 4.74
N VAL A 110 4.65 -4.43 4.80
CA VAL A 110 4.37 -5.77 4.26
C VAL A 110 4.50 -5.80 2.74
N ALA A 111 3.90 -4.83 2.05
CA ALA A 111 4.02 -4.71 0.59
C ALA A 111 5.48 -4.55 0.15
N GLY A 112 6.25 -3.71 0.86
CA GLY A 112 7.68 -3.55 0.61
C GLY A 112 8.46 -4.85 0.79
N ARG A 113 8.15 -5.62 1.83
CA ARG A 113 8.75 -6.94 2.06
C ARG A 113 8.41 -7.91 0.92
N ALA A 114 7.14 -7.98 0.51
CA ALA A 114 6.72 -8.84 -0.61
C ALA A 114 7.47 -8.50 -1.91
N LEU A 115 7.63 -7.21 -2.22
CA LEU A 115 8.36 -6.73 -3.41
C LEU A 115 9.86 -7.09 -3.35
N ILE A 116 10.50 -6.95 -2.20
CA ILE A 116 11.90 -7.36 -1.99
C ILE A 116 12.06 -8.88 -2.14
N GLN A 117 11.06 -9.65 -1.75
CA GLN A 117 11.04 -11.12 -1.89
C GLN A 117 10.71 -11.60 -3.32
N GLY A 118 10.56 -10.68 -4.27
CA GLY A 118 10.37 -11.02 -5.68
C GLY A 118 8.94 -10.88 -6.22
N LEU A 119 8.00 -10.34 -5.42
CA LEU A 119 6.70 -9.95 -5.97
C LEU A 119 6.91 -8.86 -7.03
N THR A 120 6.30 -9.01 -8.19
CA THR A 120 6.42 -8.05 -9.29
C THR A 120 5.15 -7.22 -9.45
N ALA A 121 5.31 -5.89 -9.37
CA ALA A 121 4.31 -4.88 -9.69
C ALA A 121 4.93 -3.81 -10.59
N ASP A 122 4.13 -3.11 -11.39
CA ASP A 122 4.62 -2.07 -12.30
C ASP A 122 5.07 -0.81 -11.52
N ALA A 123 4.41 -0.52 -10.40
CA ALA A 123 4.88 0.47 -9.43
C ALA A 123 4.29 0.23 -8.04
N ALA A 124 4.92 0.84 -7.03
CA ALA A 124 4.42 0.88 -5.66
C ALA A 124 4.34 2.32 -5.14
N ILE A 125 3.33 2.57 -4.32
CA ILE A 125 3.14 3.81 -3.55
C ILE A 125 3.01 3.44 -2.09
N PHE A 126 3.77 4.09 -1.21
CA PHE A 126 3.67 3.88 0.22
C PHE A 126 3.19 5.14 0.93
N ILE A 127 2.20 4.97 1.79
CA ILE A 127 1.60 6.02 2.58
C ILE A 127 2.01 5.77 4.03
N ALA A 128 2.67 6.75 4.65
CA ALA A 128 3.09 6.71 6.05
C ALA A 128 3.76 5.38 6.48
N PRO A 129 4.84 4.91 5.82
CA PRO A 129 5.50 3.68 6.25
C PRO A 129 6.01 3.84 7.69
N PRO A 130 5.71 2.90 8.64
CA PRO A 130 5.85 3.12 10.07
C PRO A 130 7.29 2.91 10.54
N ILE A 131 8.20 3.76 10.10
CA ILE A 131 9.66 3.62 10.22
C ILE A 131 10.18 3.75 11.66
N ALA A 132 9.43 4.45 12.53
CA ALA A 132 9.75 4.52 13.96
C ALA A 132 9.30 3.26 14.73
N PHE A 133 8.46 2.42 14.11
CA PHE A 133 7.82 1.28 14.76
C PHE A 133 8.30 -0.07 14.21
N MET A 134 8.74 -0.11 12.94
CA MET A 134 9.19 -1.31 12.24
C MET A 134 10.54 -1.08 11.57
N ASP A 135 11.36 -2.14 11.47
CA ASP A 135 12.57 -2.08 10.64
C ASP A 135 12.20 -2.01 9.16
N LEU A 136 12.42 -0.85 8.57
CA LEU A 136 12.21 -0.55 7.17
C LEU A 136 13.51 -0.15 6.46
N SER A 137 14.66 -0.60 6.95
CA SER A 137 15.98 -0.36 6.34
C SER A 137 16.08 -0.85 4.88
N PHE A 138 15.16 -1.71 4.46
CA PHE A 138 15.04 -2.19 3.09
C PHE A 138 14.34 -1.22 2.12
N LEU A 139 13.63 -0.18 2.61
CA LEU A 139 12.86 0.76 1.76
C LEU A 139 13.63 1.27 0.53
N PRO A 140 14.93 1.66 0.63
CA PRO A 140 15.66 2.14 -0.53
C PRO A 140 15.90 1.10 -1.63
N ARG A 141 15.58 -0.18 -1.34
CA ARG A 141 15.77 -1.30 -2.27
C ARG A 141 14.47 -1.86 -2.81
N VAL A 142 13.32 -1.30 -2.42
CA VAL A 142 12.00 -1.77 -2.88
C VAL A 142 11.87 -1.54 -4.38
N PRO A 143 11.75 -2.61 -5.19
CA PRO A 143 11.60 -2.47 -6.63
C PRO A 143 10.32 -1.72 -6.99
N GLY A 144 10.40 -0.80 -7.93
CA GLY A 144 9.24 -0.08 -8.44
C GLY A 144 8.60 0.91 -7.45
N LEU A 145 9.19 1.16 -6.28
CA LEU A 145 8.70 2.19 -5.36
C LEU A 145 8.88 3.57 -5.99
N ARG A 146 7.78 4.27 -6.29
CA ARG A 146 7.79 5.55 -6.99
C ARG A 146 7.40 6.74 -6.13
N LEU A 147 6.58 6.51 -5.10
CA LEU A 147 6.07 7.58 -4.25
C LEU A 147 6.00 7.12 -2.79
N ILE A 148 6.42 8.00 -1.89
CA ILE A 148 6.12 7.92 -0.45
C ILE A 148 5.35 9.19 -0.08
N VAL A 149 4.19 9.03 0.56
CA VAL A 149 3.40 10.15 1.10
C VAL A 149 3.45 10.08 2.62
N VAL A 150 3.68 11.21 3.28
CA VAL A 150 3.79 11.28 4.74
C VAL A 150 3.27 12.62 5.26
N GLY A 151 2.68 12.62 6.45
CA GLY A 151 2.33 13.84 7.16
C GLY A 151 3.56 14.47 7.85
N ASP A 152 3.61 15.79 7.96
CA ASP A 152 4.72 16.46 8.68
C ASP A 152 4.64 16.31 10.21
N ARG A 153 3.48 15.88 10.73
CA ARG A 153 3.23 15.55 12.14
C ARG A 153 3.12 14.06 12.43
N ASP A 154 3.54 13.22 11.47
CA ASP A 154 3.51 11.77 11.61
C ASP A 154 4.63 11.28 12.55
N GLU A 155 4.26 10.88 13.77
CA GLU A 155 5.19 10.37 14.78
C GLU A 155 5.64 8.92 14.50
N LEU A 156 4.89 8.16 13.70
CA LEU A 156 5.26 6.79 13.30
C LEU A 156 6.12 6.77 12.04
N CYS A 157 6.10 7.85 11.24
CA CYS A 157 6.96 8.07 10.09
C CYS A 157 7.65 9.44 10.15
N PRO A 158 8.50 9.71 11.15
CA PRO A 158 9.18 11.01 11.26
C PRO A 158 10.00 11.29 9.99
N LEU A 159 9.87 12.49 9.44
CA LEU A 159 10.56 12.91 8.22
C LEU A 159 12.09 12.78 8.31
N SER A 160 12.66 13.04 9.48
CA SER A 160 14.11 12.87 9.71
C SER A 160 14.53 11.41 9.57
N SER A 161 13.76 10.49 10.17
CA SER A 161 14.00 9.04 10.10
C SER A 161 13.82 8.52 8.68
N LEU A 162 12.76 8.95 7.98
CA LEU A 162 12.54 8.59 6.58
C LEU A 162 13.70 9.06 5.70
N LYS A 163 14.15 10.31 5.84
CA LYS A 163 15.31 10.83 5.11
C LYS A 163 16.56 10.02 5.40
N ALA A 164 16.85 9.71 6.66
CA ALA A 164 18.02 8.92 7.04
C ALA A 164 18.02 7.54 6.37
N VAL A 165 16.89 6.81 6.41
CA VAL A 165 16.76 5.50 5.75
C VAL A 165 16.90 5.62 4.25
N MET A 166 16.23 6.59 3.60
CA MET A 166 16.28 6.74 2.14
C MET A 166 17.65 7.19 1.63
N THR A 167 18.50 7.81 2.46
CA THR A 167 19.86 8.22 2.09
C THR A 167 20.92 7.20 2.47
N ALA A 168 20.59 6.19 3.28
CA ALA A 168 21.55 5.18 3.74
C ALA A 168 22.15 4.33 2.60
N ARG A 169 21.50 4.30 1.43
CA ARG A 169 21.98 3.62 0.24
C ARG A 169 21.98 4.57 -0.96
N GLN A 170 23.06 4.59 -1.71
CA GLN A 170 23.06 5.24 -3.03
C GLN A 170 22.31 4.37 -4.03
N PRO A 171 21.47 4.96 -4.91
CA PRO A 171 20.82 4.22 -5.99
C PRO A 171 21.87 3.63 -6.94
N LEU A 172 21.61 2.43 -7.45
CA LEU A 172 22.42 1.86 -8.52
C LEU A 172 22.17 2.60 -9.84
N PRO A 173 23.08 2.51 -10.83
CA PRO A 173 22.85 3.07 -12.14
C PRO A 173 21.53 2.57 -12.74
N GLY A 174 20.64 3.48 -13.13
CA GLY A 174 19.31 3.18 -13.64
C GLY A 174 18.19 3.03 -12.59
N GLU A 175 18.52 3.00 -11.30
CA GLU A 175 17.52 3.10 -10.23
C GLU A 175 17.10 4.56 -10.00
N THR A 176 15.80 4.80 -9.89
CA THR A 176 15.25 6.09 -9.49
C THR A 176 14.82 6.07 -8.03
N ARG A 177 15.13 7.12 -7.29
CA ARG A 177 14.57 7.28 -5.93
C ARG A 177 13.09 7.60 -6.01
N PRO A 178 12.28 7.09 -5.07
CA PRO A 178 10.88 7.50 -4.99
C PRO A 178 10.79 9.00 -4.68
N SER A 179 9.77 9.64 -5.23
CA SER A 179 9.36 10.97 -4.79
C SER A 179 8.83 10.89 -3.36
N VAL A 180 9.13 11.90 -2.54
CA VAL A 180 8.52 12.04 -1.21
C VAL A 180 7.59 13.25 -1.26
N ARG A 181 6.32 13.05 -0.91
CA ARG A 181 5.31 14.10 -0.75
C ARG A 181 4.97 14.24 0.72
N VAL A 182 5.08 15.46 1.23
CA VAL A 182 4.79 15.79 2.63
C VAL A 182 3.50 16.57 2.66
N ILE A 183 2.52 16.10 3.44
CA ILE A 183 1.24 16.77 3.65
C ILE A 183 1.34 17.58 4.95
N GLY A 184 1.20 18.90 4.82
CA GLY A 184 1.33 19.84 5.94
C GLY A 184 0.18 19.68 6.94
N GLY A 185 0.51 19.63 8.24
CA GLY A 185 -0.46 19.48 9.33
C GLY A 185 -1.01 18.07 9.52
N ALA A 186 -0.74 17.12 8.61
CA ALA A 186 -1.24 15.77 8.71
C ALA A 186 -0.44 14.93 9.71
N ASP A 187 -1.15 14.16 10.52
CA ASP A 187 -0.62 13.10 11.37
C ASP A 187 -0.53 11.76 10.61
N HIS A 188 -0.25 10.68 11.33
CA HIS A 188 -0.21 9.32 10.77
C HIS A 188 -1.54 8.89 10.16
N PHE A 189 -2.66 9.36 10.69
CA PHE A 189 -4.02 8.94 10.33
C PHE A 189 -4.65 9.78 9.22
N PHE A 190 -4.01 10.90 8.84
CA PHE A 190 -4.47 11.84 7.81
C PHE A 190 -5.87 12.39 8.03
N LEU A 191 -6.34 12.50 9.29
CA LEU A 191 -7.71 12.96 9.57
C LEU A 191 -7.97 14.36 9.01
N ASP A 192 -7.00 15.27 9.13
CA ASP A 192 -7.06 16.61 8.57
C ASP A 192 -6.37 16.72 7.19
N GLY A 193 -5.77 15.64 6.69
CA GLY A 193 -4.98 15.57 5.45
C GLY A 193 -5.60 14.75 4.32
N GLU A 194 -6.80 14.17 4.51
CA GLU A 194 -7.41 13.27 3.51
C GLU A 194 -7.61 13.91 2.13
N ALA A 195 -8.04 15.18 2.12
CA ALA A 195 -8.30 15.88 0.86
C ALA A 195 -7.01 16.08 0.04
N GLU A 196 -5.90 16.42 0.69
CA GLU A 196 -4.61 16.57 0.04
C GLU A 196 -4.02 15.21 -0.36
N LEU A 197 -4.15 14.19 0.50
CA LEU A 197 -3.77 12.80 0.18
C LEU A 197 -4.50 12.32 -1.08
N PHE A 198 -5.81 12.55 -1.17
CA PHE A 198 -6.60 12.24 -2.37
C PHE A 198 -6.02 12.93 -3.62
N GLN A 199 -5.71 14.24 -3.55
CA GLN A 199 -5.14 14.97 -4.69
C GLN A 199 -3.78 14.39 -5.09
N VAL A 200 -2.90 14.14 -4.12
CA VAL A 200 -1.57 13.57 -4.36
C VAL A 200 -1.67 12.22 -5.07
N LEU A 201 -2.55 11.32 -4.60
CA LEU A 201 -2.71 9.99 -5.20
C LEU A 201 -3.38 10.03 -6.57
N ARG A 202 -4.36 10.93 -6.76
CA ARG A 202 -5.04 11.10 -8.05
C ARG A 202 -4.10 11.63 -9.12
N ASP A 203 -3.25 12.60 -8.78
CA ASP A 203 -2.46 13.36 -9.76
C ASP A 203 -1.06 12.76 -9.99
N PHE A 204 -0.64 11.79 -9.15
CA PHE A 204 0.66 11.14 -9.32
C PHE A 204 0.69 10.26 -10.58
N PRO A 205 1.67 10.41 -11.48
CA PRO A 205 1.78 9.59 -12.69
C PRO A 205 2.20 8.16 -12.32
N LEU A 206 1.29 7.21 -12.54
CA LEU A 206 1.51 5.78 -12.41
C LEU A 206 2.02 5.18 -13.72
#